data_c33d072291fd810ce95b977ec03c51c8
#
_entry.id   c33d072291fd810ce95b977ec03c51c8
#
_cell.length_a   1.000
_cell.length_b   1.000
_cell.length_c   1.000
_cell.angle_alpha   90.00
_cell.angle_beta   90.00
_cell.angle_gamma   90.00
#
_symmetry.space_group_name_H-M   'P 1'
#
loop_
_entity.id
_entity.type
_entity.pdbx_description
1 polymer ?
#
loop_
_entity_poly.entity_id
_entity_poly.type
_entity_poly.pdbx_seq_one_letter_code
_entity_poly.pdbx_strand_id
1 'polypeptide(L)'
;SPVQLRDDMRNGRYCMLEVSEFIKTMPADISLDDFCEGVTAYVRRLYGGGEEIYLRHPERRLCCSAVIYSRYYNAIWMVGDCQCMTGGRVHTNDKPQEEEQGRRRAALFGQACKDHPDMLDHEHCYPGTEIPAIRHDYARDQIVPFIVDTMKGENVTYTVIDGFPIYREGIKVVAPDADTHEVVLASD
;
A
#
# COMPACT_ATOMS: atom_id res chain seq x y z
N SER A 1 -12.26 10.03 -12.94
CA SER A 1 -11.95 8.70 -12.37
C SER A 1 -10.58 8.28 -12.88
N PRO A 2 -9.73 7.68 -12.05
CA PRO A 2 -8.47 7.14 -12.54
C PRO A 2 -8.76 6.10 -13.62
N VAL A 3 -7.96 6.12 -14.71
CA VAL A 3 -8.05 5.10 -15.76
C VAL A 3 -7.73 3.76 -15.13
N GLN A 4 -8.70 2.86 -15.09
CA GLN A 4 -8.50 1.50 -14.62
C GLN A 4 -7.96 0.66 -15.77
N LEU A 5 -6.96 -0.17 -15.50
CA LEU A 5 -6.41 -1.12 -16.46
C LEU A 5 -7.33 -2.34 -16.67
N ARG A 6 -8.24 -2.56 -15.74
CA ARG A 6 -9.29 -3.59 -15.82
C ARG A 6 -10.63 -3.00 -15.40
N ASP A 7 -11.69 -3.35 -16.13
CA ASP A 7 -13.05 -2.86 -15.87
C ASP A 7 -13.67 -3.50 -14.62
N ASP A 8 -13.21 -4.69 -14.23
CA ASP A 8 -13.79 -5.49 -13.15
C ASP A 8 -13.14 -5.27 -11.78
N MET A 9 -12.01 -4.53 -11.71
CA MET A 9 -11.35 -4.27 -10.43
C MET A 9 -10.47 -3.01 -10.42
N ARG A 10 -10.21 -2.48 -9.22
CA ARG A 10 -9.32 -1.32 -9.02
C ARG A 10 -7.86 -1.70 -9.27
N ASN A 11 -7.07 -0.74 -9.76
CA ASN A 11 -5.64 -0.90 -10.08
C ASN A 11 -4.82 -1.49 -8.93
N GLY A 12 -5.02 -1.04 -7.68
CA GLY A 12 -4.31 -1.57 -6.52
C GLY A 12 -4.60 -3.06 -6.28
N ARG A 13 -5.88 -3.47 -6.38
CA ARG A 13 -6.26 -4.88 -6.26
C ARG A 13 -5.68 -5.72 -7.40
N TYR A 14 -5.70 -5.21 -8.61
CA TYR A 14 -5.10 -5.89 -9.76
C TYR A 14 -3.60 -6.08 -9.55
N CYS A 15 -2.89 -5.02 -9.16
CA CYS A 15 -1.47 -5.08 -8.85
C CYS A 15 -1.15 -6.15 -7.77
N MET A 16 -1.89 -6.14 -6.67
CA MET A 16 -1.70 -7.08 -5.57
C MET A 16 -1.87 -8.54 -6.02
N LEU A 17 -2.87 -8.84 -6.82
CA LEU A 17 -3.11 -10.19 -7.34
C LEU A 17 -1.97 -10.64 -8.26
N GLU A 18 -1.55 -9.78 -9.19
CA GLU A 18 -0.46 -10.08 -10.12
C GLU A 18 0.89 -10.25 -9.41
N VAL A 19 1.19 -9.39 -8.42
CA VAL A 19 2.40 -9.53 -7.60
C VAL A 19 2.36 -10.82 -6.78
N SER A 20 1.19 -11.22 -6.26
CA SER A 20 1.03 -12.50 -5.58
C SER A 20 1.33 -13.70 -6.50
N GLU A 21 0.87 -13.66 -7.76
CA GLU A 21 1.20 -14.71 -8.74
C GLU A 21 2.70 -14.71 -9.07
N PHE A 22 3.31 -13.54 -9.24
CA PHE A 22 4.76 -13.44 -9.44
C PHE A 22 5.53 -14.08 -8.27
N ILE A 23 5.17 -13.75 -7.02
CA ILE A 23 5.83 -14.31 -5.81
C ILE A 23 5.77 -15.83 -5.79
N LYS A 24 4.65 -16.45 -6.20
CA LYS A 24 4.51 -17.92 -6.26
C LYS A 24 5.48 -18.59 -7.24
N THR A 25 5.97 -17.87 -8.23
CA THR A 25 6.88 -18.40 -9.26
C THR A 25 8.36 -18.14 -8.96
N MET A 26 8.68 -17.40 -7.91
CA MET A 26 10.06 -17.04 -7.56
C MET A 26 10.85 -18.24 -7.02
N PRO A 27 12.15 -18.34 -7.30
CA PRO A 27 13.06 -19.24 -6.58
C PRO A 27 13.11 -18.89 -5.09
N ALA A 28 13.23 -19.91 -4.24
CA ALA A 28 13.27 -19.69 -2.78
C ALA A 28 14.54 -18.94 -2.32
N ASP A 29 15.58 -18.97 -3.09
CA ASP A 29 16.90 -18.36 -2.88
C ASP A 29 17.08 -17.02 -3.64
N ILE A 30 16.01 -16.46 -4.22
CA ILE A 30 16.07 -15.16 -4.89
C ILE A 30 16.58 -14.08 -3.92
N SER A 31 17.50 -13.24 -4.38
CA SER A 31 17.96 -12.10 -3.59
C SER A 31 16.90 -11.00 -3.54
N LEU A 32 16.99 -10.10 -2.56
CA LEU A 32 16.10 -8.93 -2.48
C LEU A 32 16.23 -8.05 -3.74
N ASP A 33 17.43 -7.90 -4.25
CA ASP A 33 17.69 -7.10 -5.45
C ASP A 33 17.04 -7.73 -6.69
N ASP A 34 17.25 -9.03 -6.92
CA ASP A 34 16.63 -9.74 -8.02
C ASP A 34 15.10 -9.77 -7.92
N PHE A 35 14.58 -9.90 -6.69
CA PHE A 35 13.14 -9.76 -6.44
C PHE A 35 12.63 -8.40 -6.90
N CYS A 36 13.26 -7.32 -6.45
CA CYS A 36 12.83 -5.97 -6.79
C CYS A 36 12.92 -5.69 -8.29
N GLU A 37 13.97 -6.14 -8.96
CA GLU A 37 14.11 -6.01 -10.42
C GLU A 37 13.06 -6.84 -11.16
N GLY A 38 12.88 -8.09 -10.74
CA GLY A 38 11.92 -9.01 -11.34
C GLY A 38 10.48 -8.53 -11.20
N VAL A 39 10.05 -8.13 -9.99
CA VAL A 39 8.68 -7.64 -9.76
C VAL A 39 8.43 -6.31 -10.47
N THR A 40 9.43 -5.42 -10.51
CA THR A 40 9.33 -4.18 -11.30
C THR A 40 9.10 -4.48 -12.77
N ALA A 41 9.91 -5.36 -13.37
CA ALA A 41 9.78 -5.75 -14.78
C ALA A 41 8.43 -6.47 -15.04
N TYR A 42 7.97 -7.28 -14.10
CA TYR A 42 6.70 -7.99 -14.20
C TYR A 42 5.52 -7.01 -14.23
N VAL A 43 5.42 -6.12 -13.24
CA VAL A 43 4.32 -5.13 -13.15
C VAL A 43 4.37 -4.14 -14.32
N ARG A 44 5.57 -3.73 -14.76
CA ARG A 44 5.72 -2.85 -15.92
C ARG A 44 5.07 -3.41 -17.19
N ARG A 45 5.20 -4.70 -17.45
CA ARG A 45 4.57 -5.35 -18.61
C ARG A 45 3.05 -5.25 -18.60
N LEU A 46 2.41 -5.15 -17.43
CA LEU A 46 0.97 -5.05 -17.30
C LEU A 46 0.41 -3.72 -17.87
N TYR A 47 1.25 -2.70 -17.99
CA TYR A 47 0.86 -1.42 -18.60
C TYR A 47 0.68 -1.50 -20.12
N GLY A 48 1.19 -2.52 -20.79
CA GLY A 48 1.02 -2.72 -22.23
C GLY A 48 1.66 -1.63 -23.11
N GLY A 49 2.53 -0.80 -22.57
CA GLY A 49 3.12 0.37 -23.21
C GLY A 49 2.56 1.68 -22.68
N GLY A 50 3.05 2.82 -23.19
CA GLY A 50 2.57 4.15 -22.76
C GLY A 50 3.03 4.57 -21.37
N GLU A 51 4.18 4.09 -20.92
CA GLU A 51 4.74 4.35 -19.57
C GLU A 51 4.82 5.84 -19.19
N GLU A 52 4.99 6.72 -20.17
CA GLU A 52 5.10 8.18 -19.94
C GLU A 52 3.87 8.77 -19.24
N ILE A 53 2.67 8.23 -19.49
CA ILE A 53 1.45 8.73 -18.86
C ILE A 53 1.47 8.42 -17.35
N TYR A 54 2.01 7.28 -16.97
CA TYR A 54 2.09 6.84 -15.56
C TYR A 54 3.21 7.55 -14.80
N LEU A 55 4.25 8.03 -15.49
CA LEU A 55 5.26 8.89 -14.89
C LEU A 55 4.69 10.27 -14.53
N ARG A 56 3.80 10.81 -15.37
CA ARG A 56 3.17 12.12 -15.14
C ARG A 56 1.96 12.02 -14.19
N HIS A 57 1.35 10.85 -14.08
CA HIS A 57 0.11 10.58 -13.36
C HIS A 57 0.26 9.39 -12.41
N PRO A 58 1.00 9.54 -11.27
CA PRO A 58 1.21 8.45 -10.33
C PRO A 58 -0.11 7.88 -9.79
N GLU A 59 -1.16 8.69 -9.66
CA GLU A 59 -2.49 8.26 -9.24
C GLU A 59 -3.17 7.25 -10.20
N ARG A 60 -2.58 7.00 -11.36
CA ARG A 60 -3.07 6.03 -12.35
C ARG A 60 -2.26 4.73 -12.34
N ARG A 61 -1.19 4.66 -11.56
CA ARG A 61 -0.33 3.49 -11.51
C ARG A 61 -1.04 2.28 -10.91
N LEU A 62 -0.58 1.12 -11.31
CA LEU A 62 -0.69 -0.07 -10.48
C LEU A 62 0.18 0.18 -9.24
N CYS A 63 -0.34 -0.06 -8.07
CA CYS A 63 0.43 0.17 -6.84
C CYS A 63 0.01 -0.82 -5.76
N CYS A 64 0.98 -1.49 -5.16
CA CYS A 64 0.77 -2.30 -3.97
C CYS A 64 2.02 -2.32 -3.09
N SER A 65 1.83 -2.78 -1.85
CA SER A 65 2.89 -3.11 -0.91
C SER A 65 3.01 -4.63 -0.78
N ALA A 66 4.16 -5.12 -0.35
CA ALA A 66 4.38 -6.52 -0.07
C ALA A 66 5.27 -6.71 1.15
N VAL A 67 4.90 -7.64 2.01
CA VAL A 67 5.75 -8.13 3.10
C VAL A 67 6.04 -9.61 2.85
N ILE A 68 7.32 -9.96 2.78
CA ILE A 68 7.78 -11.28 2.34
C ILE A 68 8.76 -11.84 3.36
N TYR A 69 8.52 -13.05 3.85
CA TYR A 69 9.50 -13.78 4.65
C TYR A 69 10.30 -14.74 3.75
N SER A 70 11.57 -14.42 3.55
CA SER A 70 12.51 -15.31 2.91
C SER A 70 13.08 -16.30 3.93
N ARG A 71 12.69 -17.57 3.82
CA ARG A 71 13.23 -18.64 4.66
C ARG A 71 14.71 -18.90 4.38
N TYR A 72 15.14 -18.70 3.14
CA TYR A 72 16.52 -18.92 2.74
C TYR A 72 17.47 -17.93 3.43
N TYR A 73 17.09 -16.63 3.45
CA TYR A 73 17.89 -15.57 4.10
C TYR A 73 17.53 -15.36 5.58
N ASN A 74 16.51 -16.04 6.10
CA ASN A 74 15.92 -15.77 7.42
C ASN A 74 15.66 -14.26 7.61
N ALA A 75 14.99 -13.64 6.65
CA ALA A 75 14.76 -12.21 6.61
C ALA A 75 13.34 -11.89 6.13
N ILE A 76 12.76 -10.84 6.69
CA ILE A 76 11.48 -10.29 6.26
C ILE A 76 11.77 -9.02 5.47
N TRP A 77 11.29 -8.96 4.24
CA TRP A 77 11.38 -7.79 3.37
C TRP A 77 10.05 -7.04 3.38
N MET A 78 10.08 -5.78 3.79
CA MET A 78 8.91 -4.91 3.84
C MET A 78 9.04 -3.87 2.72
N VAL A 79 8.35 -4.12 1.61
CA VAL A 79 8.34 -3.24 0.43
C VAL A 79 7.03 -2.48 0.41
N GLY A 80 7.08 -1.20 0.74
CA GLY A 80 5.89 -0.37 0.91
C GLY A 80 5.37 -0.38 2.34
N ASP A 81 4.17 0.13 2.47
CA ASP A 81 3.41 0.30 3.70
C ASP A 81 2.87 -1.05 4.17
N CYS A 82 3.55 -1.65 5.10
CA CYS A 82 3.21 -2.96 5.63
C CYS A 82 3.80 -3.18 7.02
N GLN A 83 3.37 -4.24 7.69
CA GLN A 83 3.76 -4.57 9.05
C GLN A 83 4.19 -6.02 9.16
N CYS A 84 5.05 -6.31 10.14
CA CYS A 84 5.31 -7.68 10.57
C CYS A 84 5.49 -7.74 12.08
N MET A 85 5.34 -8.92 12.65
CA MET A 85 5.66 -9.17 14.06
C MET A 85 6.62 -10.36 14.15
N THR A 86 7.67 -10.21 14.95
CA THR A 86 8.64 -11.26 15.27
C THR A 86 8.86 -11.29 16.77
N GLY A 87 8.76 -12.46 17.40
CA GLY A 87 8.99 -12.59 18.85
C GLY A 87 8.12 -11.63 19.70
N GLY A 88 6.89 -11.34 19.27
CA GLY A 88 5.99 -10.40 19.95
C GLY A 88 6.28 -8.92 19.68
N ARG A 89 7.33 -8.58 18.92
CA ARG A 89 7.69 -7.20 18.56
C ARG A 89 7.11 -6.84 17.19
N VAL A 90 6.33 -5.75 17.13
CA VAL A 90 5.79 -5.20 15.89
C VAL A 90 6.83 -4.32 15.21
N HIS A 91 6.94 -4.47 13.90
CA HIS A 91 7.73 -3.64 12.99
C HIS A 91 6.79 -3.04 11.94
N THR A 92 6.90 -1.73 11.73
CA THR A 92 6.15 -0.99 10.70
C THR A 92 7.11 -0.41 9.67
N ASN A 93 6.62 -0.16 8.47
CA ASN A 93 7.33 0.56 7.40
C ASN A 93 6.42 1.67 6.86
N ASP A 94 6.14 2.64 7.73
CA ASP A 94 5.16 3.70 7.48
C ASP A 94 5.66 4.69 6.41
N LYS A 95 4.73 5.27 5.64
CA LYS A 95 5.04 6.35 4.69
C LYS A 95 5.32 7.65 5.44
N PRO A 96 6.28 8.47 4.97
CA PRO A 96 6.64 9.73 5.65
C PRO A 96 5.47 10.69 5.86
N GLN A 97 4.47 10.66 4.97
CA GLN A 97 3.30 11.54 4.99
C GLN A 97 2.11 11.01 5.78
N GLU A 98 2.17 9.79 6.31
CA GLU A 98 1.02 9.09 6.87
C GLU A 98 0.43 9.79 8.10
N GLU A 99 1.26 10.23 9.02
CA GLU A 99 0.83 10.99 10.19
C GLU A 99 0.14 12.30 9.82
N GLU A 100 0.69 13.03 8.85
CA GLU A 100 0.08 14.27 8.36
C GLU A 100 -1.23 14.02 7.64
N GLN A 101 -1.28 12.96 6.82
CA GLN A 101 -2.51 12.54 6.16
C GLN A 101 -3.59 12.17 7.17
N GLY A 102 -3.24 11.42 8.22
CA GLY A 102 -4.16 11.05 9.30
C GLY A 102 -4.70 12.28 10.04
N ARG A 103 -3.82 13.23 10.40
CA ARG A 103 -4.23 14.49 11.06
C ARG A 103 -5.17 15.32 10.19
N ARG A 104 -4.84 15.51 8.91
CA ARG A 104 -5.69 16.24 7.96
C ARG A 104 -7.04 15.54 7.77
N ARG A 105 -7.01 14.23 7.63
CA ARG A 105 -8.22 13.42 7.47
C ARG A 105 -9.15 13.56 8.67
N ALA A 106 -8.62 13.48 9.90
CA ALA A 106 -9.39 13.63 11.13
C ALA A 106 -10.00 15.04 11.25
N ALA A 107 -9.24 16.09 10.94
CA ALA A 107 -9.72 17.47 10.97
C ALA A 107 -10.86 17.71 9.96
N LEU A 108 -10.68 17.24 8.71
CA LEU A 108 -11.70 17.33 7.66
C LEU A 108 -12.95 16.54 8.02
N PHE A 109 -12.80 15.36 8.61
CA PHE A 109 -13.93 14.55 9.04
C PHE A 109 -14.72 15.24 10.17
N GLY A 110 -14.03 15.79 11.18
CA GLY A 110 -14.67 16.55 12.25
C GLY A 110 -15.41 17.81 11.75
N GLN A 111 -14.90 18.46 10.71
CA GLN A 111 -15.58 19.60 10.08
C GLN A 111 -16.79 19.12 9.25
N ALA A 112 -16.62 18.06 8.44
CA ALA A 112 -17.68 17.49 7.62
C ALA A 112 -18.88 17.02 8.48
N CYS A 113 -18.65 16.44 9.65
CA CYS A 113 -19.74 16.06 10.58
C CYS A 113 -20.57 17.26 11.05
N LYS A 114 -19.98 18.46 11.15
CA LYS A 114 -20.69 19.69 11.54
C LYS A 114 -21.47 20.28 10.37
N ASP A 115 -20.86 20.27 9.19
CA ASP A 115 -21.42 20.89 7.99
C ASP A 115 -22.48 20.00 7.31
N HIS A 116 -22.35 18.68 7.47
CA HIS A 116 -23.19 17.66 6.86
C HIS A 116 -23.61 16.61 7.92
N PRO A 117 -24.50 16.96 8.86
CA PRO A 117 -24.91 16.03 9.93
C PRO A 117 -25.61 14.77 9.39
N ASP A 118 -26.14 14.83 8.17
CA ASP A 118 -26.78 13.72 7.45
C ASP A 118 -25.78 12.73 6.83
N MET A 119 -24.46 13.02 6.86
CA MET A 119 -23.44 12.11 6.35
C MET A 119 -23.34 10.81 7.16
N LEU A 120 -23.76 10.83 8.43
CA LEU A 120 -23.75 9.67 9.29
C LEU A 120 -25.12 9.01 9.29
N ASP A 121 -25.13 7.69 9.14
CA ASP A 121 -26.34 6.88 9.24
C ASP A 121 -26.50 6.37 10.67
N HIS A 122 -27.26 7.10 11.48
CA HIS A 122 -27.51 6.72 12.87
C HIS A 122 -28.45 5.52 13.04
N GLU A 123 -29.11 5.09 11.97
CA GLU A 123 -29.99 3.91 11.97
C GLU A 123 -29.20 2.63 11.70
N HIS A 124 -28.04 2.74 11.03
CA HIS A 124 -27.19 1.61 10.71
C HIS A 124 -25.76 1.85 11.19
N CYS A 125 -25.20 0.86 11.87
CA CYS A 125 -23.80 0.87 12.31
C CYS A 125 -22.96 -0.12 11.51
N TYR A 126 -21.64 0.07 11.51
CA TYR A 126 -20.74 -0.95 10.97
C TYR A 126 -20.89 -2.26 11.74
N PRO A 127 -20.84 -3.42 11.07
CA PRO A 127 -21.06 -4.72 11.70
C PRO A 127 -20.19 -4.94 12.95
N GLY A 128 -20.83 -5.28 14.07
CA GLY A 128 -20.14 -5.54 15.33
C GLY A 128 -19.64 -4.30 16.09
N THR A 129 -20.10 -3.11 15.73
CA THR A 129 -19.71 -1.84 16.38
C THR A 129 -20.93 -0.97 16.68
N GLU A 130 -20.73 0.07 17.52
CA GLU A 130 -21.68 1.16 17.75
C GLU A 130 -21.37 2.40 16.86
N ILE A 131 -20.45 2.26 15.90
CA ILE A 131 -20.04 3.35 15.02
C ILE A 131 -21.05 3.49 13.89
N PRO A 132 -21.70 4.66 13.72
CA PRO A 132 -22.63 4.91 12.63
C PRO A 132 -21.97 4.70 11.26
N ALA A 133 -22.70 4.09 10.34
CA ALA A 133 -22.24 3.95 8.97
C ALA A 133 -22.14 5.34 8.29
N ILE A 134 -21.24 5.46 7.32
CA ILE A 134 -21.05 6.70 6.56
C ILE A 134 -21.80 6.57 5.24
N ARG A 135 -22.80 7.45 5.01
CA ARG A 135 -23.55 7.51 3.74
C ARG A 135 -22.69 8.13 2.62
N HIS A 136 -22.01 9.24 2.93
CA HIS A 136 -21.08 9.90 2.02
C HIS A 136 -19.91 10.50 2.79
N ASP A 137 -18.69 10.24 2.34
CA ASP A 137 -17.47 10.68 2.99
C ASP A 137 -16.92 11.98 2.37
N TYR A 138 -17.51 13.12 2.74
CA TYR A 138 -17.07 14.44 2.28
C TYR A 138 -15.62 14.76 2.63
N ALA A 139 -15.13 14.25 3.75
CA ALA A 139 -13.74 14.45 4.14
C ALA A 139 -12.77 13.71 3.22
N ARG A 140 -13.18 12.54 2.68
CA ARG A 140 -12.41 11.81 1.68
C ARG A 140 -12.27 12.61 0.39
N ASP A 141 -13.36 13.21 -0.08
CA ASP A 141 -13.33 14.01 -1.31
C ASP A 141 -12.36 15.21 -1.18
N GLN A 142 -12.34 15.83 0.00
CA GLN A 142 -11.48 16.98 0.26
C GLN A 142 -10.00 16.63 0.42
N ILE A 143 -9.66 15.42 0.93
CA ILE A 143 -8.26 15.03 1.14
C ILE A 143 -7.62 14.43 -0.12
N VAL A 144 -8.41 13.99 -1.11
CA VAL A 144 -7.89 13.36 -2.35
C VAL A 144 -6.80 14.19 -3.03
N PRO A 145 -6.90 15.52 -3.19
CA PRO A 145 -5.82 16.31 -3.80
C PRO A 145 -4.50 16.20 -3.06
N PHE A 146 -4.53 16.19 -1.72
CA PHE A 146 -3.34 15.98 -0.90
C PHE A 146 -2.76 14.58 -1.09
N ILE A 147 -3.59 13.54 -1.10
CA ILE A 147 -3.16 12.16 -1.34
C ILE A 147 -2.49 12.04 -2.71
N VAL A 148 -3.10 12.60 -3.76
CA VAL A 148 -2.54 12.57 -5.12
C VAL A 148 -1.19 13.31 -5.18
N ASP A 149 -1.05 14.42 -4.47
CA ASP A 149 0.22 15.14 -4.41
C ASP A 149 1.32 14.32 -3.72
N THR A 150 0.98 13.58 -2.66
CA THR A 150 1.95 12.72 -1.96
C THR A 150 2.39 11.50 -2.79
N MET A 151 1.59 11.06 -3.77
CA MET A 151 1.96 9.98 -4.70
C MET A 151 3.16 10.33 -5.58
N LYS A 152 3.50 11.60 -5.73
CA LYS A 152 4.76 12.03 -6.39
C LYS A 152 6.01 11.53 -5.66
N GLY A 153 5.89 11.17 -4.39
CA GLY A 153 6.95 10.57 -3.59
C GLY A 153 7.14 9.06 -3.80
N GLU A 154 6.27 8.39 -4.57
CA GLU A 154 6.37 6.96 -4.86
C GLU A 154 7.71 6.64 -5.53
N ASN A 155 8.45 5.71 -4.93
CA ASN A 155 9.80 5.31 -5.34
C ASN A 155 10.82 6.47 -5.43
N VAL A 156 10.58 7.57 -4.68
CA VAL A 156 11.47 8.72 -4.51
C VAL A 156 11.78 8.94 -3.03
N THR A 157 10.76 8.98 -2.17
CA THR A 157 10.87 9.20 -0.72
C THR A 157 10.34 8.04 0.11
N TYR A 158 9.55 7.17 -0.49
CA TYR A 158 9.08 5.91 0.10
C TYR A 158 8.92 4.85 -0.99
N THR A 159 8.92 3.59 -0.59
CA THR A 159 8.92 2.47 -1.53
C THR A 159 7.52 1.95 -1.81
N VAL A 160 7.28 1.56 -3.06
CA VAL A 160 6.06 0.86 -3.52
C VAL A 160 6.41 -0.09 -4.66
N ILE A 161 5.54 -1.06 -4.94
CA ILE A 161 5.60 -1.89 -6.15
C ILE A 161 4.60 -1.31 -7.15
N ASP A 162 5.11 -0.65 -8.20
CA ASP A 162 4.28 0.07 -9.19
C ASP A 162 4.76 -0.10 -10.65
N GLY A 163 5.73 -0.99 -10.89
CA GLY A 163 6.32 -1.21 -12.21
C GLY A 163 7.42 -0.22 -12.57
N PHE A 164 7.79 0.70 -11.67
CA PHE A 164 8.96 1.56 -11.79
C PHE A 164 10.06 1.11 -10.81
N PRO A 165 11.32 1.59 -10.99
CA PRO A 165 12.42 1.18 -10.13
C PRO A 165 12.11 1.45 -8.65
N ILE A 166 12.16 0.41 -7.84
CA ILE A 166 11.85 0.48 -6.42
C ILE A 166 12.91 1.27 -5.67
N TYR A 167 12.49 2.24 -4.84
CA TYR A 167 13.35 3.00 -3.94
C TYR A 167 13.91 2.10 -2.83
N ARG A 168 15.16 1.65 -2.99
CA ARG A 168 15.79 0.63 -2.14
C ARG A 168 15.94 1.06 -0.68
N GLU A 169 16.25 2.34 -0.45
CA GLU A 169 16.44 2.87 0.90
C GLU A 169 15.13 2.90 1.71
N GLY A 170 13.97 2.85 1.04
CA GLY A 170 12.67 2.74 1.68
C GLY A 170 12.25 1.32 2.02
N ILE A 171 13.05 0.29 1.66
CA ILE A 171 12.76 -1.10 2.02
C ILE A 171 13.27 -1.34 3.43
N LYS A 172 12.40 -1.83 4.31
CA LYS A 172 12.81 -2.27 5.63
C LYS A 172 13.06 -3.78 5.63
N VAL A 173 14.22 -4.17 6.12
CA VAL A 173 14.59 -5.58 6.29
C VAL A 173 14.66 -5.90 7.78
N VAL A 174 13.91 -6.92 8.20
CA VAL A 174 13.89 -7.42 9.57
C VAL A 174 14.43 -8.84 9.59
N ALA A 175 15.46 -9.08 10.41
CA ALA A 175 15.97 -10.42 10.67
C ALA A 175 15.32 -10.96 11.96
N PRO A 176 14.50 -12.02 11.90
CA PRO A 176 14.01 -12.67 13.10
C PRO A 176 15.17 -13.26 13.93
N ASP A 177 15.07 -13.16 15.25
CA ASP A 177 16.04 -13.76 16.15
C ASP A 177 16.03 -15.30 16.01
N ALA A 178 17.13 -15.96 16.37
CA ALA A 178 17.28 -17.41 16.19
C ALA A 178 16.25 -18.25 16.98
N ASP A 179 15.70 -17.70 18.05
CA ASP A 179 14.69 -18.29 18.91
C ASP A 179 13.25 -17.82 18.57
N THR A 180 13.09 -17.09 17.48
CA THR A 180 11.77 -16.67 17.01
C THR A 180 10.99 -17.87 16.46
N HIS A 181 9.90 -18.22 17.13
CA HIS A 181 9.03 -19.36 16.73
C HIS A 181 7.85 -18.94 15.87
N GLU A 182 7.52 -17.66 15.85
CA GLU A 182 6.37 -17.12 15.13
C GLU A 182 6.72 -15.84 14.39
N VAL A 183 6.29 -15.78 13.14
CA VAL A 183 6.36 -14.59 12.29
C VAL A 183 4.96 -14.31 11.79
N VAL A 184 4.46 -13.10 12.02
CA VAL A 184 3.19 -12.63 11.47
C VAL A 184 3.47 -11.55 10.44
N LEU A 185 2.87 -11.67 9.27
CA LEU A 185 2.97 -10.70 8.18
C LEU A 185 1.59 -10.08 7.98
N ALA A 186 1.53 -8.75 7.87
CA ALA A 186 0.29 -8.02 7.67
C ALA A 186 0.47 -6.90 6.63
N SER A 187 -0.54 -6.70 5.81
CA SER A 187 -0.74 -5.52 4.96
C SER A 187 -1.91 -4.72 5.46
N ASP A 188 -2.00 -3.45 5.10
CA ASP A 188 -3.17 -2.61 5.34
C ASP A 188 -4.39 -3.07 4.55
#